data_a089da36389c9d63720f6db74c45d428
#
_entry.id   a089da36389c9d63720f6db74c45d428
#
_cell.length_a   1.000
_cell.length_b   1.000
_cell.length_c   1.000
_cell.angle_alpha   90.00
_cell.angle_beta   90.00
_cell.angle_gamma   90.00
#
_symmetry.space_group_name_H-M   'P 1'
#
loop_
_entity.id
_entity.type
_entity.pdbx_description
1 polymer ?
#
loop_
_entity_poly.entity_id
_entity_poly.type
_entity_poly.pdbx_seq_one_letter_code
_entity_poly.pdbx_strand_id
1 'polypeptide(L)'
;MPSGLTPGDAIWMNFPYSDPPKKKLCLCICVEENIFLIVSSKAYRGAPADSQLTLYTEDLAALSHQSFLDTSKYYDSFPPQEIARGIRGGVCPLSQPARDRIKHIVSGQRYLIERVKKKILNNL
;
A
#
# COMPACT_ATOMS: atom_id res chain seq x y z
N MET A 1 0.13 19.00 7.37
CA MET A 1 -0.64 17.94 6.71
C MET A 1 -0.24 17.80 5.25
N PRO A 2 0.14 16.63 4.76
CA PRO A 2 0.48 16.48 3.35
C PRO A 2 -0.77 16.65 2.50
N SER A 3 -0.80 17.71 1.72
CA SER A 3 -1.87 17.92 0.75
C SER A 3 -1.61 17.09 -0.49
N GLY A 4 -2.66 16.57 -1.10
CA GLY A 4 -2.55 15.80 -2.33
C GLY A 4 -2.47 14.29 -2.16
N LEU A 5 -2.54 13.79 -0.92
CA LEU A 5 -2.55 12.36 -0.65
C LEU A 5 -3.86 11.98 0.06
N THR A 6 -4.55 10.99 -0.48
CA THR A 6 -5.77 10.45 0.13
C THR A 6 -5.66 8.93 0.21
N PRO A 7 -6.45 8.27 1.09
CA PRO A 7 -6.47 6.81 1.13
C PRO A 7 -6.77 6.22 -0.24
N GLY A 8 -6.03 5.19 -0.61
CA GLY A 8 -6.12 4.58 -1.94
C GLY A 8 -5.15 5.15 -2.96
N ASP A 9 -4.43 6.21 -2.62
CA ASP A 9 -3.36 6.73 -3.47
C ASP A 9 -2.06 6.00 -3.20
N ALA A 10 -1.26 5.78 -4.25
CA ALA A 10 0.05 5.15 -4.16
C ALA A 10 1.15 6.14 -4.55
N ILE A 11 2.26 6.10 -3.83
CA ILE A 11 3.44 6.92 -4.09
C ILE A 11 4.70 6.07 -3.98
N TRP A 12 5.75 6.47 -4.70
CA TRP A 12 7.05 5.83 -4.60
C TRP A 12 7.82 6.39 -3.41
N MET A 13 8.29 5.49 -2.54
CA MET A 13 9.11 5.88 -1.38
C MET A 13 10.28 4.91 -1.22
N ASN A 14 11.35 5.38 -0.58
CA ASN A 14 12.43 4.50 -0.17
C ASN A 14 11.93 3.60 0.96
N PHE A 15 12.08 2.30 0.75
CA PHE A 15 11.70 1.29 1.73
C PHE A 15 12.96 0.87 2.50
N PRO A 16 13.14 1.34 3.75
CA PRO A 16 14.38 1.10 4.49
C PRO A 16 14.49 -0.31 5.07
N TYR A 17 13.41 -1.09 5.03
CA TYR A 17 13.35 -2.40 5.66
C TYR A 17 13.89 -3.52 4.76
N SER A 18 14.32 -3.21 3.54
CA SER A 18 15.01 -4.15 2.67
C SER A 18 16.50 -3.86 2.67
N ASP A 19 17.32 -4.89 2.39
CA ASP A 19 18.78 -4.75 2.33
C ASP A 19 19.27 -5.19 0.96
N PRO A 20 19.77 -4.26 0.10
CA PRO A 20 19.83 -2.81 0.35
C PRO A 20 18.45 -2.15 0.26
N PRO A 21 18.29 -0.95 0.84
CA PRO A 21 17.02 -0.22 0.72
C PRO A 21 16.64 0.01 -0.74
N LYS A 22 15.34 -0.13 -1.06
CA LYS A 22 14.83 0.00 -2.41
C LYS A 22 13.65 0.96 -2.43
N LYS A 23 13.43 1.59 -3.58
CA LYS A 23 12.18 2.29 -3.83
C LYS A 23 11.07 1.28 -4.04
N LYS A 24 9.96 1.48 -3.36
CA LYS A 24 8.76 0.66 -3.52
C LYS A 24 7.54 1.55 -3.65
N LEU A 25 6.55 1.03 -4.37
CA LEU A 25 5.26 1.69 -4.46
C LEU A 25 4.50 1.40 -3.17
N CYS A 26 4.04 2.45 -2.50
CA CYS A 26 3.39 2.37 -1.20
C CYS A 26 1.97 2.88 -1.30
N LEU A 27 1.01 2.07 -0.88
CA LEU A 27 -0.41 2.39 -0.94
C LEU A 27 -0.84 3.04 0.39
N CYS A 28 -1.34 4.27 0.32
CA CYS A 28 -1.81 4.98 1.50
C CYS A 28 -3.14 4.41 1.98
N ILE A 29 -3.21 4.07 3.27
CA ILE A 29 -4.42 3.59 3.93
C ILE A 29 -5.00 4.66 4.84
N CYS A 30 -4.15 5.38 5.55
CA CYS A 30 -4.56 6.43 6.49
C CYS A 30 -3.54 7.55 6.47
N VAL A 31 -3.98 8.76 6.11
CA VAL A 31 -3.10 9.91 6.02
C VAL A 31 -2.71 10.39 7.41
N GLU A 32 -3.66 10.45 8.31
CA GLU A 32 -3.45 10.99 9.67
C GLU A 32 -2.42 10.19 10.46
N GLU A 33 -2.43 8.86 10.27
CA GLU A 33 -1.51 7.97 11.00
C GLU A 33 -0.36 7.48 10.12
N ASN A 34 -0.25 7.97 8.89
CA ASN A 34 0.81 7.60 7.94
C ASN A 34 0.91 6.09 7.73
N ILE A 35 -0.23 5.43 7.56
CA ILE A 35 -0.28 3.97 7.38
C ILE A 35 -0.25 3.64 5.88
N PHE A 36 0.67 2.75 5.51
CA PHE A 36 0.86 2.31 4.12
C PHE A 36 0.94 0.79 4.05
N LEU A 37 0.49 0.24 2.92
CA LEU A 37 0.77 -1.13 2.50
C LEU A 37 1.77 -1.09 1.35
N ILE A 38 2.54 -2.18 1.17
CA ILE A 38 3.64 -2.20 0.22
C ILE A 38 3.31 -3.06 -0.98
N VAL A 39 3.61 -2.53 -2.19
CA VAL A 39 3.48 -3.24 -3.46
C VAL A 39 4.86 -3.73 -3.88
N SER A 40 4.95 -5.00 -4.27
CA SER A 40 6.20 -5.64 -4.69
C SER A 40 6.04 -6.29 -6.06
N SER A 41 7.14 -6.37 -6.82
CA SER A 41 7.15 -7.02 -8.14
C SER A 41 7.02 -8.54 -8.04
N LYS A 42 7.31 -9.12 -6.88
CA LYS A 42 7.17 -10.55 -6.61
C LYS A 42 6.34 -10.76 -5.36
N ALA A 43 5.63 -11.88 -5.31
CA ALA A 43 4.88 -12.26 -4.10
C ALA A 43 5.83 -12.29 -2.91
N TYR A 44 5.40 -11.74 -1.78
CA TYR A 44 6.24 -11.62 -0.60
C TYR A 44 6.49 -13.01 -0.01
N ARG A 45 7.76 -13.41 0.02
CA ARG A 45 8.15 -14.72 0.53
C ARG A 45 7.95 -14.75 2.06
N GLY A 46 7.30 -15.79 2.56
CA GLY A 46 7.03 -15.92 3.99
C GLY A 46 5.76 -15.24 4.46
N ALA A 47 5.09 -14.46 3.61
CA ALA A 47 3.76 -13.93 3.92
C ALA A 47 2.69 -15.00 3.67
N PRO A 48 1.57 -14.97 4.42
CA PRO A 48 0.47 -15.88 4.16
C PRO A 48 -0.04 -15.74 2.73
N ALA A 49 -0.25 -16.88 2.04
CA ALA A 49 -0.67 -16.86 0.63
C ALA A 49 -2.00 -16.12 0.44
N ASP A 50 -2.92 -16.27 1.40
CA ASP A 50 -4.24 -15.65 1.35
C ASP A 50 -4.24 -14.16 1.67
N SER A 51 -3.08 -13.57 1.99
CA SER A 51 -2.93 -12.13 2.20
C SER A 51 -2.29 -11.43 1.00
N GLN A 52 -1.86 -12.16 -0.01
CA GLN A 52 -1.22 -11.59 -1.19
C GLN A 52 -2.28 -11.29 -2.25
N LEU A 53 -2.40 -10.03 -2.62
CA LEU A 53 -3.34 -9.59 -3.66
C LEU A 53 -2.57 -9.25 -4.93
N THR A 54 -2.99 -9.83 -6.06
CA THR A 54 -2.42 -9.46 -7.35
C THR A 54 -2.98 -8.12 -7.79
N LEU A 55 -2.08 -7.21 -8.19
CA LEU A 55 -2.42 -5.94 -8.81
C LEU A 55 -1.99 -5.96 -10.27
N TYR A 56 -2.84 -5.47 -11.14
CA TYR A 56 -2.59 -5.41 -12.57
C TYR A 56 -2.29 -3.98 -13.02
N THR A 57 -1.75 -3.82 -14.21
CA THR A 57 -1.37 -2.50 -14.72
C THR A 57 -2.57 -1.56 -14.85
N GLU A 58 -3.78 -2.08 -15.05
CA GLU A 58 -4.99 -1.27 -15.07
C GLU A 58 -5.44 -0.83 -13.67
N ASP A 59 -4.91 -1.43 -12.62
CA ASP A 59 -5.26 -1.06 -11.23
C ASP A 59 -4.49 0.16 -10.74
N LEU A 60 -3.23 0.30 -11.20
CA LEU A 60 -2.35 1.41 -10.85
C LEU A 60 -1.53 1.79 -12.08
N ALA A 61 -1.68 3.03 -12.54
CA ALA A 61 -0.95 3.51 -13.72
C ALA A 61 0.57 3.48 -13.53
N ALA A 62 1.04 3.51 -12.29
CA ALA A 62 2.46 3.45 -11.99
C ALA A 62 3.09 2.07 -12.24
N LEU A 63 2.28 1.02 -12.41
CA LEU A 63 2.79 -0.33 -12.63
C LEU A 63 3.11 -0.55 -14.10
N SER A 64 4.28 -1.12 -14.36
CA SER A 64 4.69 -1.55 -15.71
C SER A 64 4.43 -3.04 -15.94
N HIS A 65 4.12 -3.78 -14.89
CA HIS A 65 3.84 -5.21 -14.95
C HIS A 65 2.98 -5.61 -13.75
N GLN A 66 2.45 -6.83 -13.80
CA GLN A 66 1.71 -7.41 -12.69
C GLN A 66 2.55 -7.37 -11.42
N SER A 67 1.95 -6.97 -10.32
CA SER A 67 2.63 -6.83 -9.03
C SER A 67 1.75 -7.39 -7.91
N PHE A 68 2.25 -7.36 -6.69
CA PHE A 68 1.58 -7.98 -5.54
C PHE A 68 1.52 -7.01 -4.38
N LEU A 69 0.35 -6.91 -3.76
CA LEU A 69 0.14 -6.14 -2.54
C LEU A 69 0.11 -7.10 -1.36
N ASP A 70 0.97 -6.88 -0.36
CA ASP A 70 0.93 -7.65 0.88
C ASP A 70 -0.06 -6.98 1.83
N THR A 71 -1.16 -7.66 2.11
CA THR A 71 -2.18 -7.16 3.03
C THR A 71 -2.02 -7.70 4.45
N SER A 72 -0.92 -8.41 4.75
CA SER A 72 -0.68 -8.97 6.08
C SER A 72 0.12 -8.06 6.99
N LYS A 73 0.76 -7.03 6.43
CA LYS A 73 1.63 -6.11 7.18
C LYS A 73 1.32 -4.68 6.78
N TYR A 74 1.46 -3.77 7.74
CA TYR A 74 1.36 -2.35 7.50
C TYR A 74 2.63 -1.65 7.97
N TYR A 75 2.84 -0.43 7.46
CA TYR A 75 4.01 0.38 7.79
C TYR A 75 3.55 1.79 8.12
N ASP A 76 3.97 2.32 9.25
CA ASP A 76 3.55 3.63 9.74
C ASP A 76 4.74 4.50 10.17
N SER A 77 5.96 4.12 9.79
CA SER A 77 7.18 4.78 10.26
C SER A 77 7.95 5.50 9.16
N PHE A 78 7.32 5.75 8.01
CA PHE A 78 7.98 6.55 6.97
C PHE A 78 8.15 7.99 7.45
N PRO A 79 9.35 8.58 7.28
CA PRO A 79 9.58 9.97 7.67
C PRO A 79 8.66 10.93 6.89
N PRO A 80 8.16 12.01 7.51
CA PRO A 80 7.31 12.96 6.81
C PRO A 80 7.92 13.55 5.54
N GLN A 81 9.25 13.80 5.53
CA GLN A 81 9.93 14.31 4.35
C GLN A 81 9.97 13.27 3.22
N GLU A 82 9.99 12.00 3.53
CA GLU A 82 9.94 10.94 2.52
C GLU A 82 8.55 10.88 1.88
N ILE A 83 7.50 11.00 2.68
CA ILE A 83 6.12 11.06 2.19
C ILE A 83 5.94 12.28 1.28
N ALA A 84 6.42 13.45 1.71
CA ALA A 84 6.34 14.67 0.92
C ALA A 84 7.07 14.50 -0.42
N ARG A 85 8.24 13.87 -0.40
CA ARG A 85 9.00 13.62 -1.63
C ARG A 85 8.25 12.68 -2.57
N GLY A 86 7.62 11.62 -2.02
CA GLY A 86 6.81 10.69 -2.80
C GLY A 86 5.63 11.38 -3.47
N ILE A 87 4.95 12.28 -2.76
CA ILE A 87 3.85 13.05 -3.30
C ILE A 87 4.33 13.93 -4.47
N ARG A 88 5.46 14.61 -4.31
CA ARG A 88 6.03 15.45 -5.38
C ARG A 88 6.43 14.64 -6.60
N GLY A 89 6.80 13.37 -6.42
CA GLY A 89 7.17 12.48 -7.51
C GLY A 89 5.97 11.97 -8.32
N GLY A 90 4.77 12.17 -7.82
CA GLY A 90 3.54 11.78 -8.52
C GLY A 90 2.69 10.82 -7.70
N VAL A 91 1.41 11.15 -7.58
CA VAL A 91 0.42 10.35 -6.86
C VAL A 91 -0.38 9.54 -7.88
N CYS A 92 -0.54 8.25 -7.60
CA CYS A 92 -1.25 7.34 -8.49
C CYS A 92 -2.46 6.74 -7.76
N PRO A 93 -3.70 7.05 -8.18
CA PRO A 93 -4.87 6.48 -7.51
C PRO A 93 -5.08 5.01 -7.89
N LEU A 94 -5.53 4.23 -6.92
CA LEU A 94 -5.88 2.84 -7.11
C LEU A 94 -7.28 2.74 -7.73
N SER A 95 -7.47 1.78 -8.63
CA SER A 95 -8.78 1.55 -9.25
C SER A 95 -9.82 1.12 -8.21
N GLN A 96 -11.10 1.38 -8.50
CA GLN A 96 -12.19 0.95 -7.62
C GLN A 96 -12.26 -0.59 -7.50
N PRO A 97 -12.14 -1.36 -8.59
CA PRO A 97 -12.13 -2.82 -8.47
C PRO A 97 -11.02 -3.33 -7.55
N ALA A 98 -9.83 -2.73 -7.60
CA ALA A 98 -8.73 -3.13 -6.72
C ALA A 98 -9.04 -2.78 -5.26
N ARG A 99 -9.62 -1.61 -4.99
CA ARG A 99 -10.06 -1.23 -3.64
C ARG A 99 -11.04 -2.26 -3.08
N ASP A 100 -11.99 -2.69 -3.89
CA ASP A 100 -13.00 -3.67 -3.48
C ASP A 100 -12.36 -5.03 -3.16
N ARG A 101 -11.39 -5.46 -3.98
CA ARG A 101 -10.66 -6.71 -3.73
C ARG A 101 -9.86 -6.64 -2.42
N ILE A 102 -9.22 -5.51 -2.14
CA ILE A 102 -8.47 -5.32 -0.89
C ILE A 102 -9.41 -5.44 0.30
N LYS A 103 -10.55 -4.76 0.27
CA LYS A 103 -11.51 -4.82 1.37
C LYS A 103 -12.03 -6.24 1.58
N HIS A 104 -12.28 -6.97 0.51
CA HIS A 104 -12.74 -8.35 0.59
C HIS A 104 -11.71 -9.25 1.27
N ILE A 105 -10.45 -9.15 0.84
CA ILE A 105 -9.37 -9.99 1.40
C ILE A 105 -9.10 -9.64 2.87
N VAL A 106 -9.10 -8.34 3.19
CA VAL A 106 -8.81 -7.86 4.54
C VAL A 106 -9.93 -8.25 5.50
N SER A 107 -11.18 -8.21 5.05
CA SER A 107 -12.31 -8.56 5.92
C SER A 107 -12.27 -10.01 6.39
N GLY A 108 -11.65 -10.90 5.62
CA GLY A 108 -11.57 -12.33 5.92
C GLY A 108 -10.29 -12.78 6.61
N GLN A 109 -9.33 -11.86 6.84
CA GLN A 109 -8.04 -12.25 7.40
C GLN A 109 -7.90 -11.84 8.87
N ARG A 110 -6.87 -12.39 9.55
CA ARG A 110 -6.57 -12.11 10.97
C ARG A 110 -5.14 -11.63 11.19
N TYR A 111 -4.42 -11.25 10.14
CA TYR A 111 -3.00 -10.89 10.25
C TYR A 111 -2.80 -9.45 10.69
N LEU A 112 -3.68 -8.53 10.26
CA LEU A 112 -3.60 -7.14 10.66
C LEU A 112 -4.29 -6.91 11.99
N ILE A 113 -3.75 -6.00 12.80
CA ILE A 113 -4.42 -5.57 14.02
C ILE A 113 -5.75 -4.90 13.65
N GLU A 114 -6.71 -5.00 14.57
CA GLU A 114 -8.09 -4.56 14.30
C GLU A 114 -8.16 -3.08 13.93
N ARG A 115 -7.35 -2.23 14.55
CA ARG A 115 -7.32 -0.79 14.25
C ARG A 115 -6.99 -0.52 12.77
N VAL A 116 -5.97 -1.18 12.23
CA VAL A 116 -5.55 -1.01 10.84
C VAL A 116 -6.58 -1.61 9.90
N LYS A 117 -7.10 -2.78 10.23
CA LYS A 117 -8.15 -3.43 9.45
C LYS A 117 -9.37 -2.52 9.27
N LYS A 118 -9.81 -1.88 10.36
CA LYS A 118 -10.92 -0.93 10.30
C LYS A 118 -10.60 0.28 9.41
N LYS A 119 -9.37 0.80 9.48
CA LYS A 119 -8.96 1.90 8.61
C LYS A 119 -9.06 1.53 7.13
N ILE A 120 -8.63 0.33 6.78
CA ILE A 120 -8.73 -0.14 5.39
C ILE A 120 -10.20 -0.22 4.97
N LEU A 121 -11.04 -0.88 5.77
CA LEU A 121 -12.45 -1.08 5.44
C LEU A 121 -13.22 0.22 5.35
N ASN A 122 -12.86 1.23 6.15
CA ASN A 122 -13.55 2.51 6.16
C ASN A 122 -13.03 3.50 5.12
N ASN A 123 -11.75 3.41 4.75
CA ASN A 123 -11.09 4.43 3.93
C ASN A 123 -10.98 4.04 2.45
N LEU A 124 -10.98 2.77 2.13
CA LEU A 124 -10.95 2.32 0.74
C LEU A 124 -12.34 2.03 0.21
#